data_7ae9dacad6a55799ef662ebdc82b1671
#
_entry.id   7ae9dacad6a55799ef662ebdc82b1671
#
_cell.length_a   1.000
_cell.length_b   1.000
_cell.length_c   1.000
_cell.angle_alpha   90.00
_cell.angle_beta   90.00
_cell.angle_gamma   90.00
#
_symmetry.space_group_name_H-M   'P 1'
#
loop_
_entity.id
_entity.type
_entity.pdbx_description
1 polymer ?
#
loop_
_entity_poly.entity_id
_entity_poly.type
_entity_poly.pdbx_seq_one_letter_code
_entity_poly.pdbx_strand_id
1 'polypeptide(L)'
;MPDTKYKIPNTKYLILGLTASNEFLYRKADNWLEERIQKGLIDEVKKFLEGGVDSKWLEDLGLEYRWITRYLLGELSYEESLSRLKGDIHSFIRRQKTWFKKIKDVWLFDICNDDYQVLIEKTVGLWYTKENERRKNLA
;
A
#
# COMPACT_ATOMS: atom_id res chain seq x y z
N MET A 1 13.76 -26.28 0.31
CA MET A 1 13.39 -26.28 -1.11
C MET A 1 12.03 -25.63 -1.25
N PRO A 2 11.86 -24.62 -2.09
CA PRO A 2 10.52 -24.14 -2.35
C PRO A 2 9.76 -25.27 -3.07
N ASP A 3 8.60 -25.57 -2.51
CA ASP A 3 7.67 -26.58 -3.01
C ASP A 3 7.42 -26.34 -4.50
N THR A 4 7.54 -27.40 -5.29
CA THR A 4 7.33 -27.45 -6.74
C THR A 4 5.89 -27.09 -7.19
N LYS A 5 5.10 -26.45 -6.33
CA LYS A 5 3.74 -25.97 -6.62
C LYS A 5 3.67 -24.65 -7.40
N TYR A 6 4.77 -23.93 -7.51
CA TYR A 6 4.76 -22.64 -8.20
C TYR A 6 5.11 -22.80 -9.68
N LYS A 7 4.09 -23.05 -10.50
CA LYS A 7 4.23 -22.89 -11.94
C LYS A 7 4.49 -21.42 -12.24
N ILE A 8 5.72 -21.10 -12.62
CA ILE A 8 6.07 -19.75 -13.11
C ILE A 8 5.13 -19.41 -14.27
N PRO A 9 4.42 -18.28 -14.24
CA PRO A 9 3.44 -17.95 -15.26
C PRO A 9 4.09 -17.90 -16.64
N ASN A 10 3.34 -18.36 -17.64
CA ASN A 10 3.77 -18.39 -19.02
C ASN A 10 3.47 -17.03 -19.71
N THR A 11 3.73 -15.92 -19.02
CA THR A 11 3.40 -14.56 -19.45
C THR A 11 4.66 -13.80 -19.82
N LYS A 12 4.50 -12.76 -20.66
CA LYS A 12 5.59 -11.87 -21.07
C LYS A 12 6.04 -10.93 -19.93
N TYR A 13 5.36 -10.94 -18.80
CA TYR A 13 5.62 -10.12 -17.64
C TYR A 13 5.44 -10.94 -16.36
N LEU A 14 6.14 -10.54 -15.33
CA LEU A 14 6.05 -11.09 -13.98
C LEU A 14 5.47 -10.01 -13.05
N ILE A 15 4.36 -10.33 -12.39
CA ILE A 15 3.75 -9.44 -11.40
C ILE A 15 4.10 -9.95 -10.01
N LEU A 16 4.83 -9.13 -9.26
CA LEU A 16 5.17 -9.39 -7.87
C LEU A 16 4.35 -8.48 -6.96
N GLY A 17 3.81 -9.03 -5.91
CA GLY A 17 3.06 -8.29 -4.89
C GLY A 17 3.64 -8.55 -3.50
N LEU A 18 3.64 -7.53 -2.66
CA LEU A 18 3.98 -7.66 -1.26
C LEU A 18 2.70 -7.73 -0.43
N THR A 19 2.69 -8.59 0.57
CA THR A 19 1.57 -8.73 1.50
C THR A 19 2.09 -8.90 2.93
N ALA A 20 1.18 -8.76 3.88
CA ALA A 20 1.41 -9.07 5.29
C ALA A 20 0.08 -9.34 5.99
N SER A 21 0.11 -9.73 7.26
CA SER A 21 -1.10 -9.79 8.08
C SER A 21 -1.76 -8.41 8.21
N ASN A 22 -3.07 -8.37 8.38
CA ASN A 22 -3.77 -7.10 8.58
C ASN A 22 -3.27 -6.37 9.82
N GLU A 23 -3.04 -7.10 10.91
CA GLU A 23 -2.51 -6.54 12.15
C GLU A 23 -1.16 -5.85 11.96
N PHE A 24 -0.24 -6.49 11.24
CA PHE A 24 1.05 -5.90 10.92
C PHE A 24 0.90 -4.62 10.10
N LEU A 25 0.06 -4.64 9.06
CA LEU A 25 -0.16 -3.50 8.18
C LEU A 25 -0.85 -2.34 8.91
N TYR A 26 -1.83 -2.62 9.77
CA TYR A 26 -2.51 -1.60 10.57
C TYR A 26 -1.54 -0.91 11.52
N ARG A 27 -0.76 -1.67 12.28
CA ARG A 27 0.25 -1.12 13.17
C ARG A 27 1.27 -0.25 12.43
N LYS A 28 1.76 -0.72 11.29
CA LYS A 28 2.72 0.03 10.48
C LYS A 28 2.12 1.34 9.93
N ALA A 29 0.86 1.30 9.49
CA ALA A 29 0.16 2.47 9.01
C ALA A 29 -0.16 3.46 10.14
N ASP A 30 -0.54 2.99 11.31
CA ASP A 30 -0.80 3.83 12.48
C ASP A 30 0.48 4.55 12.94
N ASN A 31 1.61 3.84 13.02
CA ASN A 31 2.90 4.44 13.35
C ASN A 31 3.33 5.47 12.30
N TRP A 32 3.15 5.18 11.01
CA TRP A 32 3.42 6.11 9.93
C TRP A 32 2.56 7.38 10.05
N LEU A 33 1.28 7.25 10.38
CA LEU A 33 0.40 8.41 10.59
C LEU A 33 0.86 9.27 11.77
N GLU A 34 1.24 8.64 12.88
CA GLU A 34 1.77 9.35 14.05
C GLU A 34 3.04 10.13 13.70
N GLU A 35 3.97 9.52 12.97
CA GLU A 35 5.17 10.20 12.49
C GLU A 35 4.84 11.38 11.55
N ARG A 36 3.87 11.24 10.66
CA ARG A 36 3.42 12.30 9.75
C ARG A 36 2.85 13.48 10.52
N ILE A 37 2.05 13.22 11.55
CA ILE A 37 1.50 14.26 12.42
C ILE A 37 2.63 15.00 13.14
N GLN A 38 3.59 14.29 13.72
CA GLN A 38 4.75 14.88 14.40
C GLN A 38 5.62 15.72 13.45
N LYS A 39 5.71 15.33 12.18
CA LYS A 39 6.44 16.05 11.13
C LYS A 39 5.68 17.26 10.55
N GLY A 40 4.51 17.59 11.09
CA GLY A 40 3.79 18.82 10.77
C GLY A 40 2.66 18.68 9.75
N LEU A 41 2.08 17.49 9.59
CA LEU A 41 0.95 17.28 8.68
C LEU A 41 -0.23 18.23 8.95
N ILE A 42 -0.54 18.51 10.21
CA ILE A 42 -1.62 19.42 10.56
C ILE A 42 -1.31 20.84 10.12
N ASP A 43 -0.08 21.29 10.36
CA ASP A 43 0.39 22.63 9.95
C ASP A 43 0.43 22.76 8.42
N GLU A 44 0.75 21.69 7.71
CA GLU A 44 0.71 21.64 6.25
C GLU A 44 -0.70 21.92 5.73
N VAL A 45 -1.71 21.22 6.23
CA VAL A 45 -3.12 21.41 5.84
C VAL A 45 -3.61 22.80 6.24
N LYS A 46 -3.24 23.27 7.43
CA LYS A 46 -3.57 24.61 7.91
C LYS A 46 -3.05 25.70 6.96
N LYS A 47 -1.80 25.59 6.52
CA LYS A 47 -1.20 26.53 5.57
C LYS A 47 -1.93 26.53 4.22
N PHE A 48 -2.40 25.40 3.74
CA PHE A 48 -3.20 25.35 2.53
C PHE A 48 -4.52 26.10 2.68
N LEU A 49 -5.24 25.90 3.79
CA LEU A 49 -6.48 26.61 4.08
C LEU A 49 -6.26 28.13 4.23
N GLU A 50 -5.23 28.54 4.97
CA GLU A 50 -4.84 29.96 5.13
C GLU A 50 -4.41 30.61 3.80
N GLY A 51 -3.82 29.82 2.91
CA GLY A 51 -3.43 30.22 1.55
C GLY A 51 -4.60 30.27 0.56
N GLY A 52 -5.83 30.00 1.00
CA GLY A 52 -7.04 30.11 0.17
C GLY A 52 -7.33 28.85 -0.67
N VAL A 53 -6.69 27.72 -0.38
CA VAL A 53 -7.06 26.45 -1.03
C VAL A 53 -8.46 26.03 -0.59
N ASP A 54 -9.30 25.65 -1.55
CA ASP A 54 -10.67 25.22 -1.28
C ASP A 54 -10.71 24.00 -0.36
N SER A 55 -11.46 24.11 0.74
CA SER A 55 -11.58 23.02 1.73
C SER A 55 -12.18 21.76 1.14
N LYS A 56 -13.16 21.91 0.23
CA LYS A 56 -13.77 20.75 -0.45
C LYS A 56 -12.75 20.01 -1.32
N TRP A 57 -11.89 20.73 -1.99
CA TRP A 57 -10.81 20.12 -2.78
C TRP A 57 -9.84 19.33 -1.89
N LEU A 58 -9.45 19.87 -0.72
CA LEU A 58 -8.64 19.16 0.26
C LEU A 58 -9.34 17.90 0.78
N GLU A 59 -10.63 17.95 1.05
CA GLU A 59 -11.40 16.78 1.46
C GLU A 59 -11.48 15.71 0.36
N ASP A 60 -11.58 16.12 -0.89
CA ASP A 60 -11.65 15.23 -2.06
C ASP A 60 -10.31 14.52 -2.34
N LEU A 61 -9.18 15.05 -1.89
CA LEU A 61 -7.88 14.35 -1.88
C LEU A 61 -7.93 13.07 -1.02
N GLY A 62 -8.82 13.03 -0.05
CA GLY A 62 -9.10 11.86 0.76
C GLY A 62 -8.19 11.68 1.96
N LEU A 63 -8.39 10.58 2.67
CA LEU A 63 -7.62 10.15 3.85
C LEU A 63 -7.21 11.30 4.78
N GLU A 64 -5.92 11.55 4.95
CA GLU A 64 -5.38 12.53 5.90
C GLU A 64 -5.93 13.94 5.66
N TYR A 65 -5.93 14.38 4.42
CA TYR A 65 -6.40 15.73 4.08
C TYR A 65 -7.86 15.93 4.42
N ARG A 66 -8.72 14.95 4.16
CA ARG A 66 -10.15 15.00 4.48
C ARG A 66 -10.39 15.23 5.97
N TRP A 67 -9.84 14.36 6.79
CA TRP A 67 -10.16 14.36 8.22
C TRP A 67 -9.47 15.50 8.97
N ILE A 68 -8.25 15.87 8.57
CA ILE A 68 -7.55 17.02 9.16
C ILE A 68 -8.23 18.33 8.76
N THR A 69 -8.68 18.48 7.50
CA THR A 69 -9.47 19.64 7.08
C THR A 69 -10.72 19.80 7.93
N ARG A 70 -11.50 18.77 8.15
CA ARG A 70 -12.71 18.81 8.99
C ARG A 70 -12.41 19.15 10.43
N TYR A 71 -11.32 18.66 10.97
CA TYR A 71 -10.84 19.06 12.29
C TYR A 71 -10.52 20.55 12.34
N LEU A 72 -9.76 21.07 11.39
CA LEU A 72 -9.36 22.48 11.33
C LEU A 72 -10.55 23.44 11.09
N LEU A 73 -11.59 22.96 10.43
CA LEU A 73 -12.85 23.71 10.25
C LEU A 73 -13.77 23.63 11.49
N GLY A 74 -13.40 22.88 12.52
CA GLY A 74 -14.18 22.73 13.75
C GLY A 74 -15.39 21.81 13.64
N GLU A 75 -15.48 21.01 12.59
CA GLU A 75 -16.57 20.04 12.38
C GLU A 75 -16.44 18.80 13.27
N LEU A 76 -15.22 18.43 13.63
CA LEU A 76 -14.88 17.26 14.46
C LEU A 76 -13.82 17.65 15.50
N SER A 77 -13.81 16.92 16.62
CA SER A 77 -12.67 16.99 17.54
C SER A 77 -11.43 16.35 16.91
N TYR A 78 -10.28 16.61 17.49
CA TYR A 78 -9.02 15.99 17.07
C TYR A 78 -9.07 14.48 17.17
N GLU A 79 -9.57 13.96 18.30
CA GLU A 79 -9.69 12.54 18.58
C GLU A 79 -10.64 11.85 17.59
N GLU A 80 -11.79 12.45 17.32
CA GLU A 80 -12.74 11.92 16.33
C GLU A 80 -12.14 11.90 14.93
N SER A 81 -11.46 12.96 14.54
CA SER A 81 -10.79 13.07 13.25
C SER A 81 -9.75 11.97 13.07
N LEU A 82 -8.88 11.75 14.05
CA LEU A 82 -7.87 10.68 14.00
C LEU A 82 -8.50 9.28 14.00
N SER A 83 -9.54 9.07 14.80
CA SER A 83 -10.24 7.78 14.84
C SER A 83 -10.83 7.42 13.49
N ARG A 84 -11.48 8.37 12.82
CA ARG A 84 -12.04 8.19 11.47
C ARG A 84 -10.95 7.98 10.43
N LEU A 85 -9.88 8.75 10.49
CA LEU A 85 -8.73 8.62 9.59
C LEU A 85 -8.09 7.23 9.70
N LYS A 86 -7.82 6.74 10.90
CA LYS A 86 -7.28 5.38 11.12
C LYS A 86 -8.23 4.32 10.56
N GLY A 87 -9.54 4.46 10.79
CA GLY A 87 -10.56 3.56 10.25
C GLY A 87 -10.55 3.52 8.72
N ASP A 88 -10.44 4.66 8.07
CA ASP A 88 -10.37 4.76 6.61
C ASP A 88 -9.07 4.16 6.04
N ILE A 89 -7.93 4.40 6.68
CA ILE A 89 -6.63 3.80 6.30
C ILE A 89 -6.71 2.27 6.41
N HIS A 90 -7.23 1.73 7.52
CA HIS A 90 -7.40 0.29 7.70
C HIS A 90 -8.36 -0.31 6.65
N SER A 91 -9.43 0.41 6.33
CA SER A 91 -10.36 0.02 5.26
C SER A 91 -9.70 0.00 3.89
N PHE A 92 -8.86 1.00 3.61
CA PHE A 92 -8.09 1.08 2.37
C PHE A 92 -7.12 -0.11 2.24
N ILE A 93 -6.41 -0.48 3.30
CA ILE A 93 -5.55 -1.66 3.34
C ILE A 93 -6.34 -2.93 2.98
N ARG A 94 -7.51 -3.14 3.59
CA ARG A 94 -8.35 -4.31 3.28
C ARG A 94 -8.82 -4.33 1.82
N ARG A 95 -9.23 -3.17 1.28
CA ARG A 95 -9.64 -3.06 -0.12
C ARG A 95 -8.49 -3.36 -1.07
N GLN A 96 -7.29 -2.86 -0.82
CA GLN A 96 -6.10 -3.19 -1.63
C GLN A 96 -5.81 -4.69 -1.63
N LYS A 97 -5.83 -5.33 -0.47
CA LYS A 97 -5.62 -6.80 -0.39
C LYS A 97 -6.67 -7.58 -1.16
N THR A 98 -7.93 -7.17 -1.10
CA THR A 98 -9.02 -7.78 -1.87
C THR A 98 -8.82 -7.58 -3.36
N TRP A 99 -8.36 -6.41 -3.77
CA TRP A 99 -8.08 -6.11 -5.17
C TRP A 99 -6.91 -6.94 -5.71
N PHE A 100 -5.80 -7.02 -4.99
CA PHE A 100 -4.66 -7.85 -5.38
C PHE A 100 -5.00 -9.33 -5.54
N LYS A 101 -5.89 -9.87 -4.72
CA LYS A 101 -6.38 -11.25 -4.85
C LYS A 101 -7.13 -11.52 -6.16
N LYS A 102 -7.66 -10.49 -6.82
CA LYS A 102 -8.38 -10.60 -8.10
C LYS A 102 -7.45 -10.55 -9.31
N ILE A 103 -6.22 -10.10 -9.15
CA ILE A 103 -5.24 -10.05 -10.22
C ILE A 103 -4.76 -11.48 -10.48
N LYS A 104 -4.93 -11.93 -11.72
CA LYS A 104 -4.41 -13.23 -12.14
C LYS A 104 -2.88 -13.19 -12.22
N ASP A 105 -2.25 -14.31 -11.89
CA ASP A 105 -0.81 -14.50 -12.04
C ASP A 105 0.06 -13.55 -11.21
N VAL A 106 -0.48 -12.98 -10.12
CA VAL A 106 0.32 -12.22 -9.15
C VAL A 106 0.99 -13.17 -8.16
N TRP A 107 2.27 -12.96 -7.93
CA TRP A 107 3.05 -13.66 -6.92
C TRP A 107 3.14 -12.82 -5.66
N LEU A 108 2.46 -13.27 -4.60
CA LEU A 108 2.40 -12.55 -3.33
C LEU A 108 3.50 -13.07 -2.39
N PHE A 109 4.30 -12.15 -1.87
CA PHE A 109 5.34 -12.42 -0.87
C PHE A 109 4.96 -11.76 0.45
N ASP A 110 4.96 -12.56 1.51
CA ASP A 110 4.71 -12.06 2.87
C ASP A 110 5.98 -11.42 3.43
N ILE A 111 5.94 -10.11 3.64
CA ILE A 111 7.08 -9.34 4.15
C ILE A 111 7.38 -9.61 5.64
N CYS A 112 6.53 -10.37 6.34
CA CYS A 112 6.80 -10.83 7.69
C CYS A 112 7.74 -12.04 7.72
N ASN A 113 7.97 -12.70 6.58
CA ASN A 113 8.95 -13.76 6.47
C ASN A 113 10.34 -13.18 6.25
N ASP A 114 11.32 -13.60 7.04
CA ASP A 114 12.69 -13.05 7.00
C ASP A 114 13.38 -13.28 5.64
N ASP A 115 12.95 -14.29 4.89
CA ASP A 115 13.52 -14.69 3.60
C ASP A 115 12.78 -14.15 2.37
N TYR A 116 11.78 -13.26 2.54
CA TYR A 116 10.94 -12.81 1.43
C TYR A 116 11.73 -12.18 0.28
N GLN A 117 12.80 -11.43 0.58
CA GLN A 117 13.66 -10.81 -0.43
C GLN A 117 14.41 -11.86 -1.25
N VAL A 118 14.96 -12.87 -0.59
CA VAL A 118 15.65 -14.00 -1.25
C VAL A 118 14.69 -14.77 -2.15
N LEU A 119 13.44 -14.95 -1.69
CA LEU A 119 12.40 -15.63 -2.48
C LEU A 119 12.01 -14.81 -3.72
N ILE A 120 11.93 -13.49 -3.60
CA ILE A 120 11.71 -12.58 -4.74
C ILE A 120 12.84 -12.70 -5.75
N GLU A 121 14.09 -12.60 -5.33
CA GLU A 121 15.25 -12.71 -6.20
C GLU A 121 15.30 -14.05 -6.96
N LYS A 122 15.04 -15.15 -6.25
CA LYS A 122 14.94 -16.48 -6.87
C LYS A 122 13.81 -16.55 -7.90
N THR A 123 12.65 -16.00 -7.58
CA THR A 123 11.49 -15.99 -8.49
C THR A 123 11.77 -15.21 -9.76
N VAL A 124 12.38 -14.03 -9.63
CA VAL A 124 12.80 -13.20 -10.77
C VAL A 124 13.84 -13.93 -11.63
N GLY A 125 14.85 -14.53 -11.01
CA GLY A 125 15.89 -15.28 -11.71
C GLY A 125 15.34 -16.45 -12.52
N LEU A 126 14.44 -17.24 -11.95
CA LEU A 126 13.80 -18.37 -12.61
C LEU A 126 12.91 -17.89 -13.78
N TRP A 127 12.15 -16.84 -13.59
CA TRP A 127 11.31 -16.27 -14.66
C TRP A 127 12.17 -15.76 -15.82
N TYR A 128 13.25 -15.04 -15.53
CA TYR A 128 14.16 -14.51 -16.55
C TYR A 128 14.84 -15.59 -17.37
N THR A 129 15.29 -16.66 -16.72
CA THR A 129 15.89 -17.82 -17.40
C THR A 129 14.89 -18.48 -18.37
N LYS A 130 13.67 -18.70 -17.89
CA LYS A 130 12.60 -19.30 -18.70
C LYS A 130 12.20 -18.40 -19.89
N GLU A 131 12.15 -17.11 -19.70
CA GLU A 131 11.84 -16.15 -20.79
C GLU A 131 12.95 -16.15 -21.86
N ASN A 132 14.21 -16.24 -21.46
CA ASN A 132 15.35 -16.33 -22.40
C ASN A 132 15.34 -17.64 -23.21
N GLU A 133 14.99 -18.77 -22.59
CA GLU A 133 14.84 -20.05 -23.30
C GLU A 133 13.72 -19.99 -24.33
N ARG A 134 12.60 -19.35 -24.01
CA ARG A 134 11.50 -19.12 -24.95
C ARG A 134 11.91 -18.31 -26.16
N ARG A 135 12.63 -17.20 -25.95
CA ARG A 135 13.11 -16.35 -27.05
C ARG A 135 14.05 -17.09 -27.98
N LYS A 136 14.91 -17.97 -27.45
CA LYS A 136 15.79 -18.82 -28.25
C LYS A 136 15.02 -19.85 -29.07
N ASN A 137 13.92 -20.39 -28.55
CA ASN A 137 13.10 -21.39 -29.25
C ASN A 137 12.15 -20.78 -30.30
N LEU A 138 11.99 -19.45 -30.33
CA LEU A 138 11.19 -18.71 -31.30
C LEU A 138 12.05 -18.07 -32.42
N ALA A 139 13.36 -18.10 -32.27
CA ALA A 139 14.32 -17.65 -33.29
C ALA A 139 14.81 -18.82 -34.14
#